data_dfad42490aba875e3eea48fe6d365fa6
#
_entry.id   dfad42490aba875e3eea48fe6d365fa6
#
_cell.length_a   1.000
_cell.length_b   1.000
_cell.length_c   1.000
_cell.angle_alpha   90.00
_cell.angle_beta   90.00
_cell.angle_gamma   90.00
#
_symmetry.space_group_name_H-M   'P 1'
#
loop_
_entity.id
_entity.type
_entity.pdbx_description
1 polymer ?
#
loop_
_entity_poly.entity_id
_entity_poly.type
_entity_poly.pdbx_seq_one_letter_code
_entity_poly.pdbx_strand_id
1 'polypeptide(L)'
;MGKTILFGEPMALLIADTTGPLEEVEHFTRAMSGAEVNVSIGLSRLGHPVEYLTRLGDDPFGHYIANALKKNEIGTSLVTYDDVYRTGIQLKNRVTDGSDPYAPYYRKGSAASHITISEIDAIDLTDVELVHVTGIPPALSQSARKATFRLMDRAKEAGIFITFDPNLRPVLWEDEETMCTVLNQLAAKADVVLPGIGECKILAGTEDKKEAADFYQKLGVKTVIIKDGSKGAYVQTADENYDCLLYTSDAADDLTR
;
A
#
# COMPACT_ATOMS: atom_id res chain seq x y z
N MET A 1 -11.02 -15.69 13.93
CA MET A 1 -10.65 -14.77 12.83
C MET A 1 -9.14 -14.62 12.93
N GLY A 2 -8.43 -15.06 11.94
CA GLY A 2 -6.97 -14.96 11.91
C GLY A 2 -6.50 -13.54 11.65
N LYS A 3 -5.20 -13.34 11.76
CA LYS A 3 -4.58 -12.01 11.59
C LYS A 3 -4.37 -11.68 10.11
N THR A 4 -4.44 -10.39 9.80
CA THR A 4 -3.97 -9.84 8.52
C THR A 4 -2.61 -9.18 8.72
N ILE A 5 -1.61 -9.55 7.94
CA ILE A 5 -0.32 -8.86 7.90
C ILE A 5 -0.32 -7.87 6.73
N LEU A 6 0.00 -6.61 7.01
CA LEU A 6 0.28 -5.60 5.98
C LEU A 6 1.77 -5.24 5.99
N PHE A 7 2.42 -5.40 4.85
CA PHE A 7 3.82 -5.07 4.69
C PHE A 7 3.98 -3.77 3.89
N GLY A 8 4.52 -2.74 4.54
CA GLY A 8 4.65 -1.43 3.93
C GLY A 8 5.64 -0.48 4.60
N GLU A 9 5.77 0.71 4.02
CA GLU A 9 6.52 1.81 4.62
C GLU A 9 5.58 2.92 5.08
N PRO A 10 5.28 2.98 6.38
CA PRO A 10 4.60 4.12 6.96
C PRO A 10 5.57 5.29 7.10
N MET A 11 5.14 6.48 6.73
CA MET A 11 5.95 7.70 6.80
C MET A 11 5.35 8.72 7.74
N ALA A 12 6.20 9.53 8.37
CA ALA A 12 5.76 10.76 9.01
C ALA A 12 5.34 11.76 7.92
N LEU A 13 4.10 12.19 7.96
CA LEU A 13 3.55 13.17 7.03
C LEU A 13 3.49 14.55 7.71
N LEU A 14 4.09 15.54 7.10
CA LEU A 14 4.03 16.95 7.50
C LEU A 14 3.16 17.70 6.49
N ILE A 15 1.96 18.07 6.93
CA ILE A 15 0.96 18.77 6.12
C ILE A 15 1.10 20.26 6.39
N ALA A 16 1.30 21.06 5.35
CA ALA A 16 1.35 22.52 5.47
C ALA A 16 0.05 23.08 6.05
N ASP A 17 0.15 23.95 7.07
CA ASP A 17 -1.02 24.56 7.69
C ASP A 17 -1.56 25.73 6.84
N THR A 18 -0.73 26.28 5.96
CA THR A 18 -1.07 27.37 5.02
C THR A 18 -0.88 26.94 3.57
N THR A 19 -1.58 27.61 2.65
CA THR A 19 -1.34 27.49 1.21
C THR A 19 -0.08 28.25 0.82
N GLY A 20 0.55 27.87 -0.30
CA GLY A 20 1.76 28.51 -0.83
C GLY A 20 2.91 27.52 -1.05
N PRO A 21 4.07 28.03 -1.49
CA PRO A 21 5.28 27.23 -1.66
C PRO A 21 5.71 26.61 -0.32
N LEU A 22 6.13 25.34 -0.34
CA LEU A 22 6.49 24.60 0.90
C LEU A 22 7.67 25.24 1.63
N GLU A 23 8.57 25.90 0.91
CA GLU A 23 9.72 26.63 1.47
C GLU A 23 9.35 27.89 2.28
N GLU A 24 8.14 28.39 2.11
CA GLU A 24 7.62 29.57 2.84
C GLU A 24 6.70 29.18 4.01
N VAL A 25 6.41 27.87 4.18
CA VAL A 25 5.53 27.40 5.22
C VAL A 25 6.30 27.23 6.55
N GLU A 26 5.87 27.97 7.58
CA GLU A 26 6.49 27.91 8.92
C GLU A 26 5.93 26.79 9.81
N HIS A 27 4.65 26.43 9.61
CA HIS A 27 3.95 25.47 10.48
C HIS A 27 3.37 24.30 9.70
N PHE A 28 3.54 23.11 10.27
CA PHE A 28 3.06 21.85 9.72
C PHE A 28 2.31 21.03 10.75
N THR A 29 1.16 20.52 10.38
CA THR A 29 0.46 19.49 11.14
C THR A 29 1.04 18.11 10.84
N ARG A 30 1.46 17.40 11.89
CA ARG A 30 2.00 16.04 11.75
C ARG A 30 0.89 15.01 11.68
N ALA A 31 0.98 14.14 10.67
CA ALA A 31 0.11 13.00 10.45
C ALA A 31 0.95 11.75 10.10
N MET A 32 0.29 10.65 9.78
CA MET A 32 0.92 9.43 9.26
C MET A 32 0.41 9.19 7.84
N SER A 33 1.29 8.77 6.94
CA SER A 33 0.95 8.36 5.57
C SER A 33 1.50 6.97 5.25
N GLY A 34 0.95 6.38 4.21
CA GLY A 34 1.32 5.07 3.67
C GLY A 34 0.11 4.41 3.04
N ALA A 35 0.29 3.77 1.90
CA ALA A 35 -0.82 3.07 1.24
C ALA A 35 -1.37 1.97 2.15
N GLU A 36 -0.46 1.16 2.67
CA GLU A 36 -0.78 0.03 3.56
C GLU A 36 -1.32 0.50 4.93
N VAL A 37 -0.93 1.70 5.38
CA VAL A 37 -1.49 2.33 6.58
C VAL A 37 -2.98 2.57 6.43
N ASN A 38 -3.41 3.08 5.26
CA ASN A 38 -4.82 3.34 5.00
C ASN A 38 -5.64 2.04 5.00
N VAL A 39 -5.11 0.99 4.39
CA VAL A 39 -5.72 -0.35 4.40
C VAL A 39 -5.78 -0.90 5.81
N SER A 40 -4.69 -0.78 6.59
CA SER A 40 -4.63 -1.24 7.99
C SER A 40 -5.69 -0.58 8.86
N ILE A 41 -5.83 0.74 8.76
CA ILE A 41 -6.84 1.51 9.51
C ILE A 41 -8.25 1.09 9.07
N GLY A 42 -8.47 0.90 7.77
CA GLY A 42 -9.77 0.44 7.24
C GLY A 42 -10.15 -0.93 7.79
N LEU A 43 -9.24 -1.89 7.73
CA LEU A 43 -9.47 -3.25 8.25
C LEU A 43 -9.69 -3.27 9.77
N SER A 44 -8.87 -2.53 10.53
CA SER A 44 -9.02 -2.43 11.98
C SER A 44 -10.39 -1.86 12.36
N ARG A 45 -10.85 -0.77 11.70
CA ARG A 45 -12.18 -0.19 11.93
C ARG A 45 -13.33 -1.14 11.57
N LEU A 46 -13.10 -2.08 10.67
CA LEU A 46 -14.05 -3.16 10.33
C LEU A 46 -13.98 -4.35 11.31
N GLY A 47 -13.11 -4.27 12.34
CA GLY A 47 -12.98 -5.30 13.36
C GLY A 47 -12.04 -6.45 13.00
N HIS A 48 -11.24 -6.32 11.93
CA HIS A 48 -10.25 -7.34 11.57
C HIS A 48 -8.96 -7.16 12.37
N PRO A 49 -8.39 -8.22 12.95
CA PRO A 49 -7.07 -8.17 13.58
C PRO A 49 -5.98 -7.88 12.55
N VAL A 50 -5.22 -6.81 12.75
CA VAL A 50 -4.18 -6.35 11.83
C VAL A 50 -2.84 -6.30 12.54
N GLU A 51 -1.78 -6.80 11.89
CA GLU A 51 -0.37 -6.62 12.28
C GLU A 51 0.36 -5.87 11.16
N TYR A 52 1.07 -4.81 11.53
CA TYR A 52 1.85 -4.02 10.57
C TYR A 52 3.31 -4.49 10.56
N LEU A 53 3.78 -4.93 9.41
CA LEU A 53 5.16 -5.35 9.18
C LEU A 53 5.94 -4.20 8.56
N THR A 54 6.95 -3.72 9.27
CA THR A 54 7.84 -2.66 8.79
C THR A 54 9.09 -2.53 9.66
N ARG A 55 10.07 -1.78 9.16
CA ARG A 55 11.20 -1.28 9.94
C ARG A 55 11.14 0.25 9.98
N LEU A 56 11.20 0.82 11.18
CA LEU A 56 11.23 2.25 11.45
C LEU A 56 12.62 2.67 11.95
N GLY A 57 12.99 3.92 11.77
CA GLY A 57 14.15 4.46 12.49
C GLY A 57 13.87 4.52 13.99
N ASP A 58 14.90 4.26 14.81
CA ASP A 58 14.86 4.59 16.24
C ASP A 58 15.00 6.11 16.40
N ASP A 59 13.92 6.81 16.05
CA ASP A 59 13.84 8.26 16.01
C ASP A 59 12.42 8.75 16.39
N PRO A 60 12.24 10.06 16.66
CA PRO A 60 10.94 10.60 17.05
C PRO A 60 9.80 10.35 16.08
N PHE A 61 10.08 10.20 14.78
CA PHE A 61 9.06 9.91 13.77
C PHE A 61 8.68 8.42 13.77
N GLY A 62 9.66 7.52 13.93
CA GLY A 62 9.39 6.08 14.07
C GLY A 62 8.53 5.78 15.31
N HIS A 63 8.89 6.35 16.44
CA HIS A 63 8.08 6.21 17.66
C HIS A 63 6.68 6.83 17.53
N TYR A 64 6.56 7.97 16.83
CA TYR A 64 5.26 8.56 16.54
C TYR A 64 4.39 7.62 15.70
N ILE A 65 4.95 7.04 14.63
CA ILE A 65 4.23 6.11 13.75
C ILE A 65 3.77 4.88 14.54
N ALA A 66 4.65 4.24 15.30
CA ALA A 66 4.29 3.08 16.10
C ALA A 66 3.17 3.38 17.11
N ASN A 67 3.20 4.56 17.74
CA ASN A 67 2.15 5.00 18.64
C ASN A 67 0.84 5.31 17.89
N ALA A 68 0.92 5.84 16.66
CA ALA A 68 -0.26 6.12 15.84
C ALA A 68 -0.90 4.81 15.34
N LEU A 69 -0.12 3.79 14.97
CA LEU A 69 -0.63 2.46 14.66
C LEU A 69 -1.38 1.87 15.86
N LYS A 70 -0.78 1.86 17.05
CA LYS A 70 -1.42 1.38 18.29
C LYS A 70 -2.72 2.11 18.60
N LYS A 71 -2.79 3.44 18.41
CA LYS A 71 -4.02 4.22 18.61
C LYS A 71 -5.15 3.84 17.65
N ASN A 72 -4.81 3.28 16.49
CA ASN A 72 -5.77 2.75 15.52
C ASN A 72 -5.98 1.23 15.70
N GLU A 73 -5.61 0.66 16.87
CA GLU A 73 -5.77 -0.75 17.20
C GLU A 73 -5.05 -1.71 16.22
N ILE A 74 -3.97 -1.23 15.59
CA ILE A 74 -3.11 -2.01 14.70
C ILE A 74 -1.95 -2.57 15.51
N GLY A 75 -1.76 -3.89 15.43
CA GLY A 75 -0.66 -4.59 16.06
C GLY A 75 0.70 -4.12 15.53
N THR A 76 1.67 -4.07 16.42
CA THR A 76 3.04 -3.60 16.14
C THR A 76 4.10 -4.62 16.54
N SER A 77 3.72 -5.88 16.71
CA SER A 77 4.67 -6.95 17.08
C SER A 77 5.70 -7.22 15.97
N LEU A 78 5.37 -6.88 14.74
CA LEU A 78 6.24 -6.99 13.55
C LEU A 78 6.90 -5.66 13.15
N VAL A 79 6.84 -4.65 14.01
CA VAL A 79 7.57 -3.39 13.83
C VAL A 79 8.94 -3.51 14.49
N THR A 80 10.00 -3.37 13.71
CA THR A 80 11.38 -3.33 14.19
C THR A 80 11.94 -1.91 14.13
N TYR A 81 12.98 -1.62 14.90
CA TYR A 81 13.64 -0.32 14.93
C TYR A 81 15.09 -0.44 14.43
N ASP A 82 15.54 0.59 13.74
CA ASP A 82 16.88 0.71 13.20
C ASP A 82 17.57 1.94 13.80
N ASP A 83 18.74 1.75 14.39
CA ASP A 83 19.52 2.81 15.03
C ASP A 83 20.38 3.63 14.04
N VAL A 84 20.54 3.14 12.82
CA VAL A 84 21.35 3.77 11.77
C VAL A 84 20.49 4.52 10.77
N TYR A 85 19.48 3.84 10.22
CA TYR A 85 18.62 4.38 9.15
C TYR A 85 17.39 5.08 9.73
N ARG A 86 16.98 6.16 9.08
CA ARG A 86 15.90 7.02 9.57
C ARG A 86 14.54 6.61 9.02
N THR A 87 13.51 7.01 9.74
CA THR A 87 12.12 6.90 9.30
C THR A 87 11.88 7.79 8.08
N GLY A 88 11.17 7.28 7.08
CA GLY A 88 10.77 8.05 5.91
C GLY A 88 9.83 9.21 6.27
N ILE A 89 9.98 10.33 5.57
CA ILE A 89 9.17 11.53 5.76
C ILE A 89 8.53 11.92 4.43
N GLN A 90 7.31 12.43 4.50
CA GLN A 90 6.60 13.04 3.39
C GLN A 90 6.14 14.44 3.79
N LEU A 91 6.39 15.43 2.95
CA LEU A 91 5.73 16.72 3.05
C LEU A 91 4.49 16.73 2.15
N LYS A 92 3.52 17.59 2.48
CA LYS A 92 2.35 17.79 1.64
C LYS A 92 1.95 19.27 1.73
N ASN A 93 1.86 19.94 0.59
CA ASN A 93 1.32 21.30 0.56
C ASN A 93 -0.19 21.29 0.80
N ARG A 94 -0.72 22.44 1.17
CA ARG A 94 -2.17 22.66 1.27
C ARG A 94 -2.69 23.30 -0.01
N VAL A 95 -3.69 22.65 -0.63
CA VAL A 95 -4.40 23.16 -1.80
C VAL A 95 -5.87 23.42 -1.43
N THR A 96 -6.48 24.40 -2.06
CA THR A 96 -7.88 24.81 -1.85
C THR A 96 -8.68 24.91 -3.15
N ASP A 97 -8.02 24.66 -4.28
CA ASP A 97 -8.59 24.77 -5.65
C ASP A 97 -8.99 23.40 -6.24
N GLY A 98 -8.89 22.32 -5.44
CA GLY A 98 -9.21 20.97 -5.89
C GLY A 98 -8.11 20.30 -6.73
N SER A 99 -6.96 20.93 -6.90
CA SER A 99 -5.80 20.33 -7.56
C SER A 99 -5.17 19.24 -6.68
N ASP A 100 -4.40 18.34 -7.30
CA ASP A 100 -3.62 17.36 -6.55
C ASP A 100 -2.50 18.04 -5.74
N PRO A 101 -2.39 17.77 -4.44
CA PRO A 101 -1.35 18.35 -3.62
C PRO A 101 0.04 17.89 -4.04
N TYR A 102 1.00 18.82 -4.08
CA TYR A 102 2.41 18.48 -4.18
C TYR A 102 2.90 17.81 -2.89
N ALA A 103 3.44 16.60 -3.02
CA ALA A 103 3.78 15.77 -1.87
C ALA A 103 5.16 15.10 -2.02
N PRO A 104 6.27 15.84 -1.85
CA PRO A 104 7.62 15.32 -1.98
C PRO A 104 7.96 14.32 -0.86
N TYR A 105 8.76 13.31 -1.23
CA TYR A 105 9.21 12.25 -0.34
C TYR A 105 10.66 12.44 0.08
N TYR A 106 10.94 12.25 1.36
CA TYR A 106 12.27 12.13 1.95
C TYR A 106 12.40 10.73 2.55
N ARG A 107 12.48 9.70 1.66
CA ARG A 107 12.41 8.28 2.03
C ARG A 107 13.53 7.44 1.44
N LYS A 108 14.41 8.01 0.61
CA LYS A 108 15.54 7.29 0.00
C LYS A 108 16.49 6.81 1.11
N GLY A 109 16.72 5.49 1.18
CA GLY A 109 17.54 4.90 2.24
C GLY A 109 16.89 4.93 3.62
N SER A 110 15.55 4.99 3.69
CA SER A 110 14.80 4.87 4.96
C SER A 110 15.00 3.50 5.61
N ALA A 111 14.75 3.39 6.89
CA ALA A 111 14.83 2.13 7.63
C ALA A 111 14.01 1.01 6.96
N ALA A 112 12.80 1.31 6.47
CA ALA A 112 11.96 0.35 5.76
C ALA A 112 12.62 -0.20 4.48
N SER A 113 13.48 0.57 3.82
CA SER A 113 14.22 0.11 2.64
C SER A 113 15.30 -0.94 2.96
N HIS A 114 15.65 -1.11 4.24
CA HIS A 114 16.67 -2.05 4.72
C HIS A 114 16.11 -3.33 5.32
N ILE A 115 14.78 -3.56 5.24
CA ILE A 115 14.19 -4.83 5.67
C ILE A 115 14.78 -6.00 4.88
N THR A 116 15.00 -7.14 5.55
CA THR A 116 15.75 -8.27 5.02
C THR A 116 14.92 -9.56 4.95
N ILE A 117 15.37 -10.52 4.16
CA ILE A 117 14.78 -11.87 4.10
C ILE A 117 14.78 -12.54 5.49
N SER A 118 15.85 -12.37 6.27
CA SER A 118 15.94 -12.98 7.60
C SER A 118 14.88 -12.50 8.56
N GLU A 119 14.46 -11.22 8.48
CA GLU A 119 13.35 -10.71 9.27
C GLU A 119 12.02 -11.32 8.83
N ILE A 120 11.83 -11.49 7.53
CA ILE A 120 10.65 -12.17 6.98
C ILE A 120 10.61 -13.64 7.43
N ASP A 121 11.75 -14.34 7.40
CA ASP A 121 11.83 -15.75 7.78
C ASP A 121 11.56 -15.96 9.27
N ALA A 122 11.80 -14.98 10.11
CA ALA A 122 11.53 -15.02 11.54
C ALA A 122 10.03 -14.82 11.91
N ILE A 123 9.17 -14.43 10.95
CA ILE A 123 7.76 -14.20 11.22
C ILE A 123 7.04 -15.54 11.42
N ASP A 124 6.30 -15.65 12.52
CA ASP A 124 5.35 -16.75 12.73
C ASP A 124 4.05 -16.46 11.95
N LEU A 125 3.73 -17.36 11.04
CA LEU A 125 2.55 -17.25 10.17
C LEU A 125 1.37 -18.15 10.63
N THR A 126 1.47 -18.79 11.79
CA THR A 126 0.50 -19.82 12.24
C THR A 126 -0.93 -19.30 12.30
N ASP A 127 -1.14 -18.06 12.81
CA ASP A 127 -2.47 -17.45 12.95
C ASP A 127 -2.78 -16.41 11.87
N VAL A 128 -2.08 -16.45 10.74
CA VAL A 128 -2.25 -15.48 9.66
C VAL A 128 -3.19 -16.05 8.60
N GLU A 129 -4.24 -15.31 8.28
CA GLU A 129 -5.22 -15.67 7.24
C GLU A 129 -5.02 -14.87 5.95
N LEU A 130 -4.45 -13.67 6.04
CA LEU A 130 -4.26 -12.80 4.89
C LEU A 130 -2.93 -12.04 4.98
N VAL A 131 -2.27 -11.91 3.84
CA VAL A 131 -1.12 -11.01 3.64
C VAL A 131 -1.49 -10.00 2.56
N HIS A 132 -1.42 -8.70 2.89
CA HIS A 132 -1.58 -7.62 1.94
C HIS A 132 -0.23 -6.95 1.64
N VAL A 133 0.08 -6.83 0.37
CA VAL A 133 1.33 -6.24 -0.13
C VAL A 133 1.01 -5.21 -1.23
N THR A 134 1.81 -4.17 -1.30
CA THR A 134 1.75 -3.21 -2.42
C THR A 134 3.04 -3.20 -3.24
N GLY A 135 3.02 -2.44 -4.33
CA GLY A 135 4.22 -2.18 -5.14
C GLY A 135 5.21 -1.20 -4.49
N ILE A 136 4.93 -0.70 -3.27
CA ILE A 136 5.83 0.24 -2.58
C ILE A 136 7.07 -0.46 -2.00
N PRO A 137 6.96 -1.48 -1.13
CA PRO A 137 8.13 -2.14 -0.55
C PRO A 137 9.15 -2.62 -1.60
N PRO A 138 8.76 -3.29 -2.71
CA PRO A 138 9.72 -3.78 -3.69
C PRO A 138 10.43 -2.67 -4.49
N ALA A 139 9.88 -1.45 -4.48
CA ALA A 139 10.45 -0.28 -5.14
C ALA A 139 11.50 0.45 -4.27
N LEU A 140 11.51 0.23 -2.94
CA LEU A 140 12.39 0.97 -2.03
C LEU A 140 13.86 0.58 -2.17
N SER A 141 14.14 -0.70 -2.39
CA SER A 141 15.49 -1.24 -2.53
C SER A 141 15.46 -2.70 -3.00
N GLN A 142 16.62 -3.23 -3.39
CA GLN A 142 16.75 -4.65 -3.68
C GLN A 142 16.53 -5.54 -2.44
N SER A 143 16.90 -5.08 -1.23
CA SER A 143 16.67 -5.82 0.00
C SER A 143 15.17 -5.95 0.28
N ALA A 144 14.44 -4.84 0.28
CA ALA A 144 13.00 -4.82 0.49
C ALA A 144 12.25 -5.58 -0.63
N ARG A 145 12.74 -5.50 -1.89
CA ARG A 145 12.20 -6.31 -3.01
C ARG A 145 12.30 -7.81 -2.73
N LYS A 146 13.47 -8.29 -2.33
CA LYS A 146 13.68 -9.70 -1.97
C LYS A 146 12.82 -10.11 -0.76
N ALA A 147 12.71 -9.24 0.24
CA ALA A 147 11.85 -9.46 1.39
C ALA A 147 10.36 -9.57 0.98
N THR A 148 9.90 -8.74 0.05
CA THR A 148 8.54 -8.79 -0.49
C THR A 148 8.25 -10.13 -1.16
N PHE A 149 9.11 -10.57 -2.07
CA PHE A 149 8.96 -11.89 -2.71
C PHE A 149 8.95 -13.01 -1.68
N ARG A 150 9.89 -12.97 -0.70
CA ARG A 150 9.97 -14.00 0.33
C ARG A 150 8.72 -14.08 1.19
N LEU A 151 8.12 -12.94 1.56
CA LEU A 151 6.87 -12.91 2.32
C LEU A 151 5.73 -13.57 1.54
N MET A 152 5.58 -13.21 0.26
CA MET A 152 4.52 -13.78 -0.58
C MET A 152 4.76 -15.29 -0.85
N ASP A 153 6.02 -15.72 -1.01
CA ASP A 153 6.34 -17.15 -1.17
C ASP A 153 5.96 -17.93 0.09
N ARG A 154 6.36 -17.46 1.28
CA ARG A 154 6.00 -18.09 2.54
C ARG A 154 4.50 -18.11 2.79
N ALA A 155 3.79 -17.03 2.46
CA ALA A 155 2.34 -16.98 2.56
C ALA A 155 1.68 -18.03 1.64
N LYS A 156 2.13 -18.13 0.39
CA LYS A 156 1.64 -19.12 -0.57
C LYS A 156 1.93 -20.56 -0.13
N GLU A 157 3.13 -20.84 0.37
CA GLU A 157 3.52 -22.15 0.92
C GLU A 157 2.66 -22.57 2.12
N ALA A 158 2.24 -21.59 2.94
CA ALA A 158 1.37 -21.79 4.09
C ALA A 158 -0.14 -21.79 3.74
N GLY A 159 -0.52 -21.58 2.48
CA GLY A 159 -1.92 -21.51 2.05
C GLY A 159 -2.65 -20.25 2.54
N ILE A 160 -1.91 -19.20 2.86
CA ILE A 160 -2.43 -17.91 3.31
C ILE A 160 -2.90 -17.11 2.09
N PHE A 161 -4.06 -16.45 2.21
CA PHE A 161 -4.64 -15.62 1.16
C PHE A 161 -3.79 -14.37 0.92
N ILE A 162 -3.50 -14.04 -0.34
CA ILE A 162 -2.61 -12.93 -0.71
C ILE A 162 -3.38 -11.91 -1.54
N THR A 163 -3.35 -10.64 -1.10
CA THR A 163 -3.85 -9.52 -1.89
C THR A 163 -2.70 -8.59 -2.27
N PHE A 164 -2.71 -8.09 -3.49
CA PHE A 164 -1.66 -7.22 -4.03
C PHE A 164 -2.25 -5.98 -4.72
N ASP A 165 -1.80 -4.80 -4.28
CA ASP A 165 -2.08 -3.51 -4.95
C ASP A 165 -0.79 -3.02 -5.64
N PRO A 166 -0.73 -2.94 -6.98
CA PRO A 166 0.44 -2.44 -7.68
C PRO A 166 0.91 -1.07 -7.22
N ASN A 167 0.00 -0.18 -6.93
CA ASN A 167 0.24 1.13 -6.32
C ASN A 167 1.46 1.84 -6.90
N LEU A 168 1.45 2.08 -8.22
CA LEU A 168 2.60 2.55 -8.98
C LEU A 168 3.19 3.83 -8.43
N ARG A 169 4.51 3.83 -8.28
CA ARG A 169 5.32 5.01 -7.95
C ARG A 169 6.58 5.00 -8.83
N PRO A 170 6.48 5.40 -10.12
CA PRO A 170 7.59 5.30 -11.08
C PRO A 170 8.89 5.93 -10.57
N VAL A 171 8.79 7.02 -9.81
CA VAL A 171 9.95 7.73 -9.24
C VAL A 171 10.80 6.91 -8.25
N LEU A 172 10.30 5.76 -7.79
CA LEU A 172 11.03 4.86 -6.87
C LEU A 172 11.77 3.74 -7.62
N TRP A 173 11.53 3.57 -8.91
CA TRP A 173 12.10 2.50 -9.70
C TRP A 173 13.28 2.98 -10.53
N GLU A 174 14.15 2.04 -10.87
CA GLU A 174 15.32 2.27 -11.73
C GLU A 174 14.88 2.65 -13.17
N ASP A 175 13.84 1.95 -13.66
CA ASP A 175 13.24 2.12 -14.97
C ASP A 175 11.85 1.46 -15.01
N GLU A 176 11.07 1.76 -16.06
CA GLU A 176 9.70 1.26 -16.24
C GLU A 176 9.67 -0.26 -16.54
N GLU A 177 10.64 -0.79 -17.28
CA GLU A 177 10.72 -2.21 -17.62
C GLU A 177 10.90 -3.07 -16.36
N THR A 178 11.84 -2.67 -15.49
CA THR A 178 12.07 -3.31 -14.18
C THR A 178 10.82 -3.22 -13.31
N MET A 179 10.17 -2.06 -13.25
CA MET A 179 8.93 -1.85 -12.50
C MET A 179 7.84 -2.81 -12.99
N CYS A 180 7.53 -2.82 -14.28
CA CYS A 180 6.49 -3.68 -14.86
C CYS A 180 6.79 -5.17 -14.63
N THR A 181 8.04 -5.57 -14.85
CA THR A 181 8.46 -6.96 -14.67
C THR A 181 8.27 -7.42 -13.23
N VAL A 182 8.75 -6.67 -12.27
CA VAL A 182 8.68 -7.03 -10.84
C VAL A 182 7.24 -7.02 -10.34
N LEU A 183 6.45 -5.99 -10.69
CA LEU A 183 5.07 -5.90 -10.23
C LEU A 183 4.18 -7.00 -10.83
N ASN A 184 4.36 -7.36 -12.10
CA ASN A 184 3.64 -8.47 -12.71
C ASN A 184 4.06 -9.84 -12.14
N GLN A 185 5.34 -10.02 -11.77
CA GLN A 185 5.78 -11.22 -11.04
C GLN A 185 5.15 -11.32 -9.65
N LEU A 186 4.97 -10.21 -8.93
CA LEU A 186 4.27 -10.19 -7.65
C LEU A 186 2.77 -10.45 -7.82
N ALA A 187 2.15 -9.82 -8.83
CA ALA A 187 0.75 -10.07 -9.17
C ALA A 187 0.47 -11.56 -9.41
N ALA A 188 1.36 -12.28 -10.12
CA ALA A 188 1.24 -13.71 -10.37
C ALA A 188 1.28 -14.61 -9.10
N LYS A 189 1.68 -14.05 -7.95
CA LYS A 189 1.68 -14.76 -6.66
C LYS A 189 0.42 -14.51 -5.84
N ALA A 190 -0.35 -13.47 -6.18
CA ALA A 190 -1.51 -13.05 -5.43
C ALA A 190 -2.79 -13.81 -5.83
N ASP A 191 -3.70 -13.96 -4.88
CA ASP A 191 -5.06 -14.46 -5.13
C ASP A 191 -5.95 -13.33 -5.67
N VAL A 192 -5.75 -12.10 -5.17
CA VAL A 192 -6.47 -10.89 -5.62
C VAL A 192 -5.48 -9.80 -5.99
N VAL A 193 -5.71 -9.15 -7.12
CA VAL A 193 -4.95 -7.96 -7.56
C VAL A 193 -5.88 -6.77 -7.68
N LEU A 194 -5.43 -5.59 -7.17
CA LEU A 194 -6.24 -4.37 -7.09
C LEU A 194 -5.61 -3.18 -7.86
N PRO A 195 -5.39 -3.27 -9.19
CA PRO A 195 -4.79 -2.18 -9.95
C PRO A 195 -5.79 -1.03 -10.17
N GLY A 196 -5.28 0.18 -10.32
CA GLY A 196 -6.03 1.29 -10.92
C GLY A 196 -6.08 1.16 -12.44
N ILE A 197 -7.09 1.75 -13.09
CA ILE A 197 -7.22 1.68 -14.55
C ILE A 197 -6.01 2.29 -15.27
N GLY A 198 -5.47 3.42 -14.78
CA GLY A 198 -4.24 4.01 -15.31
C GLY A 198 -3.00 3.14 -15.08
N GLU A 199 -2.97 2.33 -14.01
CA GLU A 199 -1.91 1.35 -13.76
C GLU A 199 -2.00 0.18 -14.74
N CYS A 200 -3.22 -0.25 -15.11
CA CYS A 200 -3.44 -1.28 -16.11
C CYS A 200 -2.85 -0.91 -17.46
N LYS A 201 -2.92 0.37 -17.86
CA LYS A 201 -2.30 0.86 -19.09
C LYS A 201 -0.80 0.57 -19.13
N ILE A 202 -0.12 0.79 -18.01
CA ILE A 202 1.33 0.60 -17.90
C ILE A 202 1.68 -0.90 -17.74
N LEU A 203 0.97 -1.61 -16.85
CA LEU A 203 1.31 -2.98 -16.45
C LEU A 203 0.78 -4.03 -17.42
N ALA A 204 -0.42 -3.82 -17.98
CA ALA A 204 -1.10 -4.76 -18.86
C ALA A 204 -1.19 -4.27 -20.34
N GLY A 205 -0.79 -3.03 -20.60
CA GLY A 205 -0.79 -2.42 -21.93
C GLY A 205 -2.17 -1.96 -22.42
N THR A 206 -3.19 -1.92 -21.55
CA THR A 206 -4.56 -1.57 -21.95
C THR A 206 -5.30 -0.83 -20.82
N GLU A 207 -6.24 0.05 -21.20
CA GLU A 207 -7.23 0.66 -20.31
C GLU A 207 -8.62 0.01 -20.43
N ASP A 208 -8.77 -1.01 -21.29
CA ASP A 208 -9.97 -1.83 -21.28
C ASP A 208 -9.97 -2.74 -20.04
N LYS A 209 -11.02 -2.60 -19.22
CA LYS A 209 -11.11 -3.28 -17.92
C LYS A 209 -11.10 -4.80 -18.07
N LYS A 210 -11.81 -5.30 -19.10
CA LYS A 210 -11.90 -6.74 -19.35
C LYS A 210 -10.56 -7.30 -19.83
N GLU A 211 -9.91 -6.64 -20.80
CA GLU A 211 -8.61 -7.07 -21.32
C GLU A 211 -7.54 -7.05 -20.20
N ALA A 212 -7.55 -6.00 -19.35
CA ALA A 212 -6.65 -5.91 -18.20
C ALA A 212 -6.91 -7.03 -17.18
N ALA A 213 -8.16 -7.32 -16.89
CA ALA A 213 -8.51 -8.42 -16.01
C ALA A 213 -8.11 -9.78 -16.59
N ASP A 214 -8.37 -10.01 -17.88
CA ASP A 214 -7.95 -11.22 -18.60
C ASP A 214 -6.41 -11.38 -18.59
N PHE A 215 -5.66 -10.28 -18.66
CA PHE A 215 -4.19 -10.29 -18.52
C PHE A 215 -3.77 -10.85 -17.16
N TYR A 216 -4.30 -10.33 -16.05
CA TYR A 216 -3.96 -10.82 -14.71
C TYR A 216 -4.43 -12.24 -14.45
N GLN A 217 -5.60 -12.64 -14.98
CA GLN A 217 -6.06 -14.02 -14.87
C GLN A 217 -5.15 -15.00 -15.60
N LYS A 218 -4.57 -14.63 -16.76
CA LYS A 218 -3.53 -15.43 -17.43
C LYS A 218 -2.26 -15.59 -16.62
N LEU A 219 -1.95 -14.64 -15.71
CA LEU A 219 -0.86 -14.78 -14.76
C LEU A 219 -1.20 -15.71 -13.58
N GLY A 220 -2.46 -16.16 -13.46
CA GLY A 220 -2.93 -17.07 -12.40
C GLY A 220 -3.70 -16.39 -11.26
N VAL A 221 -3.99 -15.09 -11.37
CA VAL A 221 -4.79 -14.35 -10.39
C VAL A 221 -6.24 -14.82 -10.43
N LYS A 222 -6.84 -15.11 -9.27
CA LYS A 222 -8.22 -15.62 -9.18
C LYS A 222 -9.26 -14.51 -9.29
N THR A 223 -8.98 -13.37 -8.67
CA THR A 223 -9.89 -12.22 -8.66
C THR A 223 -9.13 -10.94 -9.00
N VAL A 224 -9.64 -10.19 -9.96
CA VAL A 224 -9.08 -8.89 -10.36
C VAL A 224 -10.09 -7.80 -10.03
N ILE A 225 -9.66 -6.77 -9.30
CA ILE A 225 -10.48 -5.62 -8.93
C ILE A 225 -9.82 -4.36 -9.48
N ILE A 226 -10.33 -3.84 -10.59
CA ILE A 226 -9.77 -2.65 -11.25
C ILE A 226 -10.46 -1.40 -10.70
N LYS A 227 -9.70 -0.56 -10.01
CA LYS A 227 -10.17 0.71 -9.44
C LYS A 227 -10.28 1.77 -10.55
N ASP A 228 -11.42 2.47 -10.63
CA ASP A 228 -11.69 3.50 -11.67
C ASP A 228 -12.15 4.83 -11.04
N GLY A 229 -11.52 5.22 -9.92
CA GLY A 229 -11.79 6.48 -9.25
C GLY A 229 -13.28 6.67 -8.91
N SER A 230 -13.84 7.81 -9.29
CA SER A 230 -15.26 8.13 -9.03
C SER A 230 -16.24 7.25 -9.79
N LYS A 231 -15.81 6.49 -10.79
CA LYS A 231 -16.64 5.54 -11.54
C LYS A 231 -16.79 4.18 -10.83
N GLY A 232 -16.09 3.98 -9.70
CA GLY A 232 -16.17 2.76 -8.92
C GLY A 232 -15.07 1.76 -9.24
N ALA A 233 -15.42 0.48 -9.37
CA ALA A 233 -14.49 -0.59 -9.65
C ALA A 233 -15.12 -1.65 -10.56
N TYR A 234 -14.28 -2.30 -11.38
CA TYR A 234 -14.64 -3.49 -12.13
C TYR A 234 -14.06 -4.72 -11.45
N VAL A 235 -14.87 -5.74 -11.27
CA VAL A 235 -14.47 -7.01 -10.64
C VAL A 235 -14.60 -8.13 -11.66
N GLN A 236 -13.59 -9.00 -11.74
CA GLN A 236 -13.63 -10.22 -12.53
C GLN A 236 -13.08 -11.40 -11.75
N THR A 237 -13.84 -12.48 -11.71
CA THR A 237 -13.46 -13.81 -11.21
C THR A 237 -13.44 -14.80 -12.38
N ALA A 238 -13.23 -16.09 -12.10
CA ALA A 238 -13.33 -17.12 -13.12
C ALA A 238 -14.76 -17.27 -13.68
N ASP A 239 -15.77 -16.99 -12.86
CA ASP A 239 -17.17 -17.32 -13.13
C ASP A 239 -18.01 -16.10 -13.54
N GLU A 240 -17.63 -14.91 -13.09
CA GLU A 240 -18.44 -13.70 -13.25
C GLU A 240 -17.60 -12.42 -13.36
N ASN A 241 -18.20 -11.37 -13.92
CA ASN A 241 -17.67 -10.03 -13.88
C ASN A 241 -18.81 -9.02 -13.70
N TYR A 242 -18.50 -7.88 -13.05
CA TYR A 242 -19.45 -6.79 -12.84
C TYR A 242 -18.75 -5.46 -12.53
N ASP A 243 -19.45 -4.36 -12.83
CA ASP A 243 -19.06 -3.03 -12.39
C ASP A 243 -19.72 -2.71 -11.04
N CYS A 244 -18.90 -2.32 -10.06
CA CYS A 244 -19.35 -1.83 -8.76
C CYS A 244 -19.31 -0.30 -8.77
N LEU A 245 -20.46 0.35 -8.76
CA LEU A 245 -20.59 1.81 -8.75
C LEU A 245 -20.35 2.36 -7.34
N LEU A 246 -19.70 3.52 -7.23
CA LEU A 246 -19.60 4.26 -5.99
C LEU A 246 -20.82 5.14 -5.81
N TYR A 247 -21.52 4.96 -4.70
CA TYR A 247 -22.61 5.83 -4.24
C TYR A 247 -22.06 6.71 -3.10
N THR A 248 -21.39 7.81 -3.44
CA THR A 248 -20.64 8.58 -2.42
C THR A 248 -21.33 9.84 -1.93
N SER A 249 -22.36 10.34 -2.60
CA SER A 249 -22.93 11.66 -2.29
C SER A 249 -24.44 11.72 -2.08
N ASP A 250 -25.21 10.79 -2.63
CA ASP A 250 -26.66 10.94 -2.65
C ASP A 250 -27.36 10.50 -1.35
N ALA A 251 -26.73 9.64 -0.54
CA ALA A 251 -27.36 9.18 0.71
C ALA A 251 -27.53 10.29 1.76
N ALA A 252 -26.68 11.33 1.73
CA ALA A 252 -26.78 12.48 2.62
C ALA A 252 -27.76 13.54 2.08
N ASP A 253 -27.85 13.69 0.75
CA ASP A 253 -28.77 14.63 0.10
C ASP A 253 -30.21 14.12 0.08
N ASP A 254 -30.44 12.81 0.02
CA ASP A 254 -31.78 12.20 0.08
C ASP A 254 -32.42 12.31 1.48
N LEU A 255 -31.64 12.49 2.54
CA LEU A 255 -32.15 12.69 3.91
C LEU A 255 -32.57 14.15 4.19
N THR A 256 -32.32 15.06 3.26
CA THR A 256 -32.65 16.50 3.38
C THR A 256 -33.76 16.98 2.45
N ARG A 257 -34.47 16.05 1.78
CA ARG A 257 -35.65 16.33 0.96
C ARG A 257 -36.95 15.87 1.62
#